data_e88db713cab5db95b1c7d0c0b1c0bbb4
#
_entry.id   e88db713cab5db95b1c7d0c0b1c0bbb4
#
_cell.length_a   1.000
_cell.length_b   1.000
_cell.length_c   1.000
_cell.angle_alpha   90.00
_cell.angle_beta   90.00
_cell.angle_gamma   90.00
#
_symmetry.space_group_name_H-M   'P 1'
#
loop_
_entity.id
_entity.type
_entity.pdbx_description
1 polymer ?
#
loop_
_entity_poly.entity_id
_entity_poly.type
_entity_poly.pdbx_seq_one_letter_code
_entity_poly.pdbx_strand_id
1 'polypeptide(L)'
;MFNSKRKFLAGETIMIQGDLGKIAYIIEQGRVEIAVEMLNGETQVIGTRGTGSIIGEMALVDNAPRTATVKAVEECTLLEITQQEFKRRLNTSDPVLRMTLQVILTRYRDTLMRAEIKGESHNWPQPETIELNYAKQSDALENIKMANEFRVALEEGQLCLHYQPIVDLNLGAISGFEALMRWNHPKKGLLLPELFIPIAEETGLIVEASKWALEESCLALKRLMVRIGHDDLFMSVNFSSPDFAAESFVDAVQDIISKSGVATKLIHLEITERLLMSQPGNAREALKMCREAGMSISIDDFGTGYSSLSYLHHFPIDTLKIDRTFVSDMTENESSLALVKSIIALAKNMKMRSIAEGVERIEEAELLAELGCDMAQGYYFAKPAPHE
;
A
#
# COMPACT_ATOMS: atom_id res chain seq x y z
N MET A 1 18.28 1.34 -4.86
CA MET A 1 19.77 1.39 -4.87
C MET A 1 20.17 2.84 -5.02
N PHE A 2 21.12 3.33 -4.22
CA PHE A 2 21.71 4.65 -4.41
C PHE A 2 22.57 4.58 -5.67
N ASN A 3 22.16 5.25 -6.74
CA ASN A 3 22.71 5.00 -8.07
C ASN A 3 23.72 6.04 -8.55
N SER A 4 23.97 7.12 -7.80
CA SER A 4 24.98 8.11 -8.21
C SER A 4 25.99 8.36 -7.09
N LYS A 5 27.27 8.18 -7.42
CA LYS A 5 28.39 8.53 -6.55
C LYS A 5 28.99 9.84 -7.05
N ARG A 6 29.30 10.74 -6.13
CA ARG A 6 30.08 11.97 -6.42
C ARG A 6 31.39 11.95 -5.70
N LYS A 7 32.42 12.41 -6.39
CA LYS A 7 33.76 12.61 -5.82
C LYS A 7 34.02 14.09 -5.63
N PHE A 8 34.61 14.41 -4.50
CA PHE A 8 35.04 15.76 -4.15
C PHE A 8 36.52 15.72 -3.72
N LEU A 9 37.28 16.67 -4.19
CA LEU A 9 38.69 16.83 -3.82
C LEU A 9 38.79 17.54 -2.47
N ALA A 10 39.95 17.38 -1.79
CA ALA A 10 40.24 18.11 -0.57
C ALA A 10 40.10 19.65 -0.79
N GLY A 11 39.34 20.30 0.12
CA GLY A 11 39.05 21.74 0.05
C GLY A 11 37.81 22.11 -0.77
N GLU A 12 37.23 21.20 -1.53
CA GLU A 12 36.01 21.49 -2.28
C GLU A 12 34.80 21.67 -1.38
N THR A 13 33.94 22.65 -1.70
CA THR A 13 32.67 22.90 -1.01
C THR A 13 31.60 21.99 -1.59
N ILE A 14 30.99 21.19 -0.73
CA ILE A 14 29.92 20.23 -1.05
C ILE A 14 28.55 20.88 -0.95
N MET A 15 28.37 21.72 0.07
CA MET A 15 27.12 22.43 0.37
C MET A 15 27.44 23.81 0.94
N ILE A 16 26.56 24.79 0.71
CA ILE A 16 26.69 26.15 1.23
C ILE A 16 25.50 26.45 2.16
N GLN A 17 25.77 27.03 3.31
CA GLN A 17 24.75 27.53 4.24
C GLN A 17 23.81 28.51 3.54
N GLY A 18 22.51 28.41 3.80
CA GLY A 18 21.48 29.26 3.20
C GLY A 18 20.93 28.76 1.86
N ASP A 19 21.62 27.86 1.17
CA ASP A 19 21.14 27.30 -0.09
C ASP A 19 19.93 26.37 0.10
N LEU A 20 19.02 26.36 -0.88
CA LEU A 20 17.94 25.38 -0.92
C LEU A 20 18.48 24.01 -1.34
N GLY A 21 18.42 23.04 -0.42
CA GLY A 21 18.99 21.72 -0.63
C GLY A 21 17.98 20.68 -1.11
N LYS A 22 18.22 20.12 -2.30
CA LYS A 22 17.41 19.00 -2.84
C LYS A 22 18.12 17.64 -2.80
N ILE A 23 19.33 17.60 -2.23
CA ILE A 23 20.20 16.42 -2.21
C ILE A 23 20.85 16.34 -0.83
N ALA A 24 20.90 15.16 -0.24
CA ALA A 24 21.76 14.79 0.88
C ALA A 24 22.80 13.78 0.41
N TYR A 25 23.81 13.52 1.22
CA TYR A 25 24.85 12.56 0.91
C TYR A 25 25.16 11.65 2.10
N ILE A 26 25.46 10.38 1.79
CA ILE A 26 26.12 9.47 2.73
C ILE A 26 27.61 9.45 2.38
N ILE A 27 28.48 9.64 3.35
CA ILE A 27 29.92 9.56 3.16
C ILE A 27 30.32 8.09 3.05
N GLU A 28 30.66 7.65 1.84
CA GLU A 28 31.17 6.30 1.60
C GLU A 28 32.65 6.21 1.95
N GLN A 29 33.41 7.27 1.62
CA GLN A 29 34.83 7.38 1.92
C GLN A 29 35.21 8.83 2.12
N GLY A 30 36.17 9.10 3.01
CA GLY A 30 36.72 10.43 3.28
C GLY A 30 36.07 11.09 4.51
N ARG A 31 36.41 12.36 4.69
CA ARG A 31 35.99 13.19 5.83
C ARG A 31 35.62 14.59 5.36
N VAL A 32 34.56 15.14 5.94
CA VAL A 32 34.10 16.50 5.68
C VAL A 32 34.09 17.32 6.97
N GLU A 33 34.28 18.62 6.81
CA GLU A 33 34.16 19.64 7.86
C GLU A 33 32.81 20.36 7.71
N ILE A 34 32.15 20.62 8.84
CA ILE A 34 30.91 21.37 8.90
C ILE A 34 31.21 22.72 9.57
N ALA A 35 30.90 23.79 8.89
CA ALA A 35 31.11 25.16 9.34
C ALA A 35 29.82 25.98 9.23
N VAL A 36 29.61 26.88 10.18
CA VAL A 36 28.47 27.82 10.21
C VAL A 36 29.00 29.23 10.16
N GLU A 37 28.43 30.04 9.29
CA GLU A 37 28.66 31.48 9.25
C GLU A 37 27.77 32.16 10.27
N MET A 38 28.40 32.82 11.24
CA MET A 38 27.72 33.52 12.33
C MET A 38 27.24 34.92 11.85
N LEU A 39 26.30 35.53 12.55
CA LEU A 39 25.76 36.86 12.22
C LEU A 39 26.81 37.98 12.17
N ASN A 40 27.93 37.80 12.85
CA ASN A 40 29.06 38.74 12.82
C ASN A 40 29.98 38.54 11.60
N GLY A 41 29.63 37.61 10.69
CA GLY A 41 30.41 37.29 9.50
C GLY A 41 31.60 36.33 9.76
N GLU A 42 31.79 35.88 11.00
CA GLU A 42 32.82 34.88 11.31
C GLU A 42 32.31 33.46 10.98
N THR A 43 33.20 32.64 10.42
CA THR A 43 32.90 31.22 10.15
C THR A 43 33.45 30.38 11.28
N GLN A 44 32.55 29.63 11.94
CA GLN A 44 32.91 28.71 13.01
C GLN A 44 32.78 27.26 12.54
N VAL A 45 33.84 26.48 12.70
CA VAL A 45 33.80 25.02 12.49
C VAL A 45 33.11 24.38 13.67
N ILE A 46 31.98 23.71 13.43
CA ILE A 46 31.19 23.03 14.47
C ILE A 46 31.50 21.54 14.57
N GLY A 47 32.22 20.97 13.61
CA GLY A 47 32.66 19.58 13.69
C GLY A 47 33.03 18.97 12.36
N THR A 48 33.39 17.69 12.42
CA THR A 48 33.70 16.87 11.22
C THR A 48 32.80 15.64 11.17
N ARG A 49 32.60 15.10 9.97
CA ARG A 49 31.88 13.82 9.73
C ARG A 49 32.73 12.94 8.82
N GLY A 50 32.73 11.65 9.10
CA GLY A 50 33.47 10.63 8.36
C GLY A 50 32.53 9.57 7.74
N THR A 51 33.15 8.51 7.23
CA THR A 51 32.47 7.39 6.59
C THR A 51 31.28 6.85 7.41
N GLY A 52 30.16 6.60 6.73
CA GLY A 52 28.90 6.18 7.33
C GLY A 52 28.00 7.32 7.80
N SER A 53 28.49 8.55 7.89
CA SER A 53 27.68 9.70 8.28
C SER A 53 26.84 10.22 7.13
N ILE A 54 25.68 10.79 7.48
CA ILE A 54 24.79 11.51 6.55
C ILE A 54 25.00 13.02 6.70
N ILE A 55 24.94 13.75 5.59
CA ILE A 55 25.05 15.22 5.56
C ILE A 55 23.99 15.83 4.67
N GLY A 56 23.42 16.98 5.09
CA GLY A 56 22.41 17.72 4.35
C GLY A 56 21.01 17.12 4.41
N GLU A 57 20.75 16.18 5.31
CA GLU A 57 19.49 15.47 5.50
C GLU A 57 18.34 16.38 5.92
N MET A 58 18.62 17.39 6.75
CA MET A 58 17.60 18.29 7.30
C MET A 58 16.81 18.99 6.19
N ALA A 59 17.49 19.51 5.18
CA ALA A 59 16.86 20.20 4.04
C ALA A 59 16.00 19.27 3.16
N LEU A 60 16.22 17.95 3.19
CA LEU A 60 15.37 16.98 2.48
C LEU A 60 14.02 16.77 3.19
N VAL A 61 14.02 16.84 4.52
CA VAL A 61 12.85 16.56 5.34
C VAL A 61 11.91 17.77 5.42
N ASP A 62 12.47 18.96 5.72
CA ASP A 62 11.69 20.16 6.03
C ASP A 62 11.64 21.20 4.90
N ASN A 63 12.32 20.94 3.76
CA ASN A 63 12.45 21.86 2.62
C ASN A 63 13.01 23.25 2.97
N ALA A 64 13.69 23.37 4.11
CA ALA A 64 14.27 24.62 4.55
C ALA A 64 15.72 24.80 4.03
N PRO A 65 16.29 26.00 4.07
CA PRO A 65 17.68 26.23 3.68
C PRO A 65 18.69 25.42 4.50
N ARG A 66 19.87 25.20 3.92
CA ARG A 66 21.02 24.54 4.57
C ARG A 66 21.40 25.29 5.84
N THR A 67 21.58 24.56 6.93
CA THR A 67 22.00 25.12 8.21
C THR A 67 23.50 25.37 8.32
N ALA A 68 24.29 24.76 7.46
CA ALA A 68 25.75 24.84 7.51
C ALA A 68 26.38 24.68 6.11
N THR A 69 27.60 25.17 5.98
CA THR A 69 28.50 24.90 4.88
C THR A 69 29.29 23.62 5.15
N VAL A 70 29.42 22.76 4.15
CA VAL A 70 30.16 21.50 4.26
C VAL A 70 31.28 21.49 3.23
N LYS A 71 32.52 21.22 3.67
CA LYS A 71 33.73 21.12 2.84
C LYS A 71 34.40 19.79 3.01
N ALA A 72 34.96 19.27 1.93
CA ALA A 72 35.79 18.07 1.96
C ALA A 72 37.15 18.39 2.63
N VAL A 73 37.52 17.64 3.65
CA VAL A 73 38.86 17.77 4.30
C VAL A 73 39.93 16.98 3.53
N GLU A 74 39.51 15.88 2.94
CA GLU A 74 40.30 14.97 2.13
C GLU A 74 39.49 14.55 0.90
N GLU A 75 40.05 13.75 -0.01
CA GLU A 75 39.26 13.22 -1.14
C GLU A 75 38.10 12.40 -0.61
N CYS A 76 36.85 12.78 -0.97
CA CYS A 76 35.62 12.17 -0.51
C CYS A 76 34.87 11.49 -1.66
N THR A 77 34.35 10.32 -1.40
CA THR A 77 33.34 9.67 -2.25
C THR A 77 31.98 9.67 -1.48
N LEU A 78 30.99 10.32 -2.06
CA LEU A 78 29.67 10.53 -1.47
C LEU A 78 28.58 9.84 -2.30
N LEU A 79 27.67 9.15 -1.62
CA LEU A 79 26.45 8.57 -2.22
C LEU A 79 25.32 9.60 -2.17
N GLU A 80 24.74 9.89 -3.30
CA GLU A 80 23.70 10.90 -3.47
C GLU A 80 22.32 10.36 -3.07
N ILE A 81 21.58 11.13 -2.26
CA ILE A 81 20.17 10.89 -1.88
C ILE A 81 19.37 12.07 -2.39
N THR A 82 18.54 11.87 -3.40
CA THR A 82 17.66 12.93 -3.91
C THR A 82 16.43 13.12 -3.01
N GLN A 83 15.90 14.34 -3.00
CA GLN A 83 14.67 14.65 -2.25
C GLN A 83 13.49 13.78 -2.68
N GLN A 84 13.36 13.49 -3.99
CA GLN A 84 12.29 12.67 -4.52
C GLN A 84 12.36 11.22 -3.99
N GLU A 85 13.56 10.64 -3.98
CA GLU A 85 13.78 9.30 -3.45
C GLU A 85 13.56 9.24 -1.93
N PHE A 86 14.03 10.25 -1.20
CA PHE A 86 13.83 10.37 0.24
C PHE A 86 12.33 10.48 0.57
N LYS A 87 11.59 11.39 -0.11
CA LYS A 87 10.14 11.54 0.08
C LYS A 87 9.38 10.27 -0.24
N ARG A 88 9.73 9.56 -1.31
CA ARG A 88 9.12 8.28 -1.64
C ARG A 88 9.26 7.28 -0.49
N ARG A 89 10.46 7.13 0.07
CA ARG A 89 10.73 6.22 1.20
C ARG A 89 10.05 6.68 2.48
N LEU A 90 10.03 7.98 2.73
CA LEU A 90 9.36 8.55 3.91
C LEU A 90 7.84 8.34 3.83
N ASN A 91 7.25 8.46 2.64
CA ASN A 91 5.82 8.25 2.44
C ASN A 91 5.40 6.77 2.55
N THR A 92 6.33 5.84 2.37
CA THR A 92 6.11 4.40 2.62
C THR A 92 6.46 3.96 4.04
N SER A 93 6.89 4.87 4.91
CA SER A 93 7.16 4.57 6.32
C SER A 93 5.92 4.80 7.19
N ASP A 94 5.91 4.18 8.36
CA ASP A 94 4.86 4.36 9.37
C ASP A 94 4.54 5.85 9.60
N PRO A 95 3.25 6.26 9.60
CA PRO A 95 2.85 7.66 9.76
C PRO A 95 3.34 8.30 11.06
N VAL A 96 3.40 7.53 12.16
CA VAL A 96 3.89 8.02 13.47
C VAL A 96 5.38 8.30 13.39
N LEU A 97 6.14 7.39 12.77
CA LEU A 97 7.59 7.55 12.58
C LEU A 97 7.89 8.77 11.71
N ARG A 98 7.14 8.95 10.63
CA ARG A 98 7.25 10.11 9.72
C ARG A 98 7.01 11.42 10.47
N MET A 99 5.89 11.52 11.20
CA MET A 99 5.55 12.70 11.99
C MET A 99 6.59 12.96 13.08
N THR A 100 7.02 11.93 13.80
CA THR A 100 8.03 12.04 14.84
C THR A 100 9.36 12.56 14.31
N LEU A 101 9.82 12.06 13.16
CA LEU A 101 11.03 12.55 12.48
C LEU A 101 10.91 14.02 12.10
N GLN A 102 9.78 14.45 11.56
CA GLN A 102 9.55 15.85 11.17
C GLN A 102 9.55 16.76 12.40
N VAL A 103 8.85 16.37 13.45
CA VAL A 103 8.80 17.16 14.72
C VAL A 103 10.18 17.27 15.36
N ILE A 104 10.93 16.16 15.48
CA ILE A 104 12.28 16.16 16.04
C ILE A 104 13.21 17.09 15.24
N LEU A 105 13.19 17.01 13.92
CA LEU A 105 14.04 17.84 13.06
C LEU A 105 13.68 19.32 13.14
N THR A 106 12.37 19.63 13.20
CA THR A 106 11.90 21.01 13.38
C THR A 106 12.38 21.58 14.72
N ARG A 107 12.21 20.84 15.82
CA ARG A 107 12.69 21.25 17.16
C ARG A 107 14.21 21.35 17.24
N TYR A 108 14.91 20.44 16.60
CA TYR A 108 16.37 20.48 16.54
C TYR A 108 16.87 21.70 15.78
N ARG A 109 16.27 22.02 14.64
CA ARG A 109 16.56 23.25 13.87
C ARG A 109 16.30 24.51 14.68
N ASP A 110 15.16 24.60 15.37
CA ASP A 110 14.84 25.72 16.27
C ASP A 110 15.87 25.86 17.40
N THR A 111 16.30 24.74 17.97
CA THR A 111 17.34 24.74 19.01
C THR A 111 18.68 25.26 18.47
N LEU A 112 19.10 24.84 17.28
CA LEU A 112 20.31 25.35 16.62
C LEU A 112 20.20 26.87 16.36
N MET A 113 19.06 27.31 15.79
CA MET A 113 18.82 28.73 15.53
C MET A 113 18.85 29.56 16.80
N ARG A 114 18.24 29.09 17.90
CA ARG A 114 18.27 29.80 19.19
C ARG A 114 19.67 29.80 19.85
N ALA A 115 20.48 28.77 19.63
CA ALA A 115 21.85 28.73 20.13
C ALA A 115 22.74 29.71 19.38
N GLU A 116 22.50 29.96 18.10
CA GLU A 116 23.25 30.90 17.25
C GLU A 116 22.77 32.35 17.41
N ILE A 117 21.51 32.58 17.79
CA ILE A 117 20.89 33.90 17.85
C ILE A 117 20.73 34.35 19.32
N LYS A 118 21.79 34.83 19.94
CA LYS A 118 21.67 35.80 21.03
C LYS A 118 21.58 37.21 20.45
N GLY A 119 20.40 37.58 19.96
CA GLY A 119 20.26 39.00 19.68
C GLY A 119 19.17 39.51 18.73
N GLU A 120 18.70 38.83 17.72
CA GLU A 120 17.65 39.41 16.83
C GLU A 120 16.65 38.39 16.30
N SER A 121 15.37 38.78 16.31
CA SER A 121 14.27 37.98 15.80
C SER A 121 14.30 37.87 14.27
N HIS A 122 14.73 36.74 13.76
CA HIS A 122 14.44 36.42 12.36
C HIS A 122 12.99 35.96 12.22
N ASN A 123 12.34 36.34 11.13
CA ASN A 123 10.94 36.07 10.80
C ASN A 123 10.71 34.61 10.40
N TRP A 124 11.18 33.65 11.20
CA TRP A 124 10.91 32.24 11.05
C TRP A 124 9.60 31.89 11.73
N PRO A 125 8.75 31.07 11.10
CA PRO A 125 7.53 30.60 11.76
C PRO A 125 7.89 29.91 13.06
N GLN A 126 7.13 30.17 14.13
CA GLN A 126 7.34 29.51 15.42
C GLN A 126 7.25 27.98 15.24
N PRO A 127 8.04 27.17 15.96
CA PRO A 127 7.99 25.71 15.87
C PRO A 127 6.58 25.16 15.98
N GLU A 128 5.77 25.72 16.88
CA GLU A 128 4.36 25.37 17.05
C GLU A 128 3.53 25.62 15.77
N THR A 129 3.83 26.68 15.02
CA THR A 129 3.16 26.99 13.74
C THR A 129 3.56 26.00 12.66
N ILE A 130 4.84 25.59 12.64
CA ILE A 130 5.35 24.58 11.71
C ILE A 130 4.76 23.22 12.06
N GLU A 131 4.78 22.83 13.32
CA GLU A 131 4.16 21.59 13.81
C GLU A 131 2.65 21.55 13.52
N LEU A 132 1.95 22.66 13.75
CA LEU A 132 0.52 22.79 13.44
C LEU A 132 0.23 22.72 11.93
N ASN A 133 1.08 23.31 11.10
CA ASN A 133 0.95 23.23 9.65
C ASN A 133 1.23 21.82 9.12
N TYR A 134 2.22 21.13 9.68
CA TYR A 134 2.45 19.70 9.35
C TYR A 134 1.29 18.82 9.84
N ALA A 135 0.77 19.06 11.04
CA ALA A 135 -0.40 18.34 11.55
C ALA A 135 -1.68 18.64 10.74
N LYS A 136 -1.82 19.85 10.19
CA LYS A 136 -2.95 20.22 9.34
C LYS A 136 -2.79 19.79 7.88
N GLN A 137 -1.56 19.73 7.35
CA GLN A 137 -1.26 19.30 5.98
C GLN A 137 -1.11 17.82 5.83
N SER A 138 -0.84 17.08 6.90
CA SER A 138 -0.79 15.64 6.88
C SER A 138 -2.06 15.09 7.49
N ASP A 139 -2.71 14.19 6.77
CA ASP A 139 -3.75 13.30 7.30
C ASP A 139 -3.19 12.39 8.42
N ALA A 140 -1.93 12.60 8.83
CA ALA A 140 -1.19 11.79 9.77
C ALA A 140 -1.87 11.70 11.13
N LEU A 141 -2.42 12.80 11.66
CA LEU A 141 -3.12 12.76 12.93
C LEU A 141 -4.44 11.97 12.82
N GLU A 142 -5.15 12.14 11.71
CA GLU A 142 -6.37 11.39 11.45
C GLU A 142 -6.05 9.92 11.19
N ASN A 143 -4.99 9.62 10.44
CA ASN A 143 -4.52 8.25 10.21
C ASN A 143 -4.09 7.55 11.50
N ILE A 144 -3.37 8.25 12.40
CA ILE A 144 -3.00 7.70 13.72
C ILE A 144 -4.24 7.41 14.57
N LYS A 145 -5.21 8.33 14.59
CA LYS A 145 -6.48 8.11 15.30
C LYS A 145 -7.22 6.91 14.70
N MET A 146 -7.34 6.86 13.39
CA MET A 146 -8.03 5.78 12.69
C MET A 146 -7.33 4.44 12.91
N ALA A 147 -6.00 4.38 12.92
CA ALA A 147 -5.24 3.16 13.22
C ALA A 147 -5.50 2.66 14.64
N ASN A 148 -5.52 3.56 15.63
CA ASN A 148 -5.84 3.20 17.02
C ASN A 148 -7.30 2.75 17.17
N GLU A 149 -8.24 3.45 16.53
CA GLU A 149 -9.66 3.09 16.51
C GLU A 149 -9.86 1.73 15.80
N PHE A 150 -9.11 1.45 14.72
CA PHE A 150 -9.17 0.17 14.01
C PHE A 150 -8.62 -1.00 14.85
N ARG A 151 -7.55 -0.79 15.63
CA ARG A 151 -7.05 -1.79 16.58
C ARG A 151 -8.13 -2.16 17.60
N VAL A 152 -8.77 -1.15 18.18
CA VAL A 152 -9.89 -1.36 19.12
C VAL A 152 -11.06 -2.07 18.41
N ALA A 153 -11.31 -1.74 17.14
CA ALA A 153 -12.37 -2.37 16.36
C ALA A 153 -12.17 -3.88 16.18
N LEU A 154 -10.90 -4.31 15.97
CA LEU A 154 -10.54 -5.74 15.91
C LEU A 154 -10.80 -6.44 17.24
N GLU A 155 -10.39 -5.82 18.35
CA GLU A 155 -10.54 -6.38 19.70
C GLU A 155 -12.01 -6.43 20.18
N GLU A 156 -12.81 -5.42 19.84
CA GLU A 156 -14.19 -5.27 20.30
C GLU A 156 -15.25 -5.83 19.32
N GLY A 157 -14.83 -6.47 18.21
CA GLY A 157 -15.76 -7.06 17.25
C GLY A 157 -16.62 -6.04 16.49
N GLN A 158 -16.05 -4.85 16.20
CA GLN A 158 -16.74 -3.81 15.43
C GLN A 158 -16.65 -4.04 13.92
N LEU A 159 -15.83 -4.99 13.47
CA LEU A 159 -15.76 -5.39 12.08
C LEU A 159 -16.88 -6.36 11.73
N CYS A 160 -17.33 -6.29 10.48
CA CYS A 160 -18.28 -7.25 9.92
C CYS A 160 -17.96 -7.49 8.44
N LEU A 161 -18.47 -8.58 7.89
CA LEU A 161 -18.36 -8.89 6.48
C LEU A 161 -19.72 -8.70 5.79
N HIS A 162 -19.68 -8.06 4.63
CA HIS A 162 -20.75 -8.09 3.66
C HIS A 162 -20.35 -9.01 2.52
N TYR A 163 -21.30 -9.74 1.97
CA TYR A 163 -21.07 -10.72 0.93
C TYR A 163 -21.74 -10.28 -0.36
N GLN A 164 -21.00 -10.27 -1.46
CA GLN A 164 -21.54 -9.97 -2.77
C GLN A 164 -21.56 -11.24 -3.61
N PRO A 165 -22.70 -11.62 -4.21
CA PRO A 165 -22.77 -12.82 -5.02
C PRO A 165 -21.99 -12.68 -6.32
N ILE A 166 -21.31 -13.76 -6.69
CA ILE A 166 -20.67 -13.97 -7.98
C ILE A 166 -21.50 -14.97 -8.77
N VAL A 167 -21.97 -14.56 -9.92
CA VAL A 167 -22.94 -15.29 -10.76
C VAL A 167 -22.23 -15.89 -11.98
N ASP A 168 -22.45 -17.17 -12.21
CA ASP A 168 -22.05 -17.83 -13.45
C ASP A 168 -22.96 -17.34 -14.58
N LEU A 169 -22.39 -16.75 -15.62
CA LEU A 169 -23.12 -16.14 -16.71
C LEU A 169 -23.73 -17.18 -17.67
N ASN A 170 -23.22 -18.41 -17.69
CA ASN A 170 -23.74 -19.48 -18.52
C ASN A 170 -24.93 -20.18 -17.85
N LEU A 171 -24.86 -20.35 -16.52
CA LEU A 171 -25.88 -21.05 -15.74
C LEU A 171 -26.97 -20.11 -15.19
N GLY A 172 -26.67 -18.81 -15.08
CA GLY A 172 -27.54 -17.82 -14.43
C GLY A 172 -27.71 -18.10 -12.94
N ALA A 173 -26.73 -18.74 -12.29
CA ALA A 173 -26.80 -19.18 -10.90
C ALA A 173 -25.62 -18.63 -10.10
N ILE A 174 -25.82 -18.47 -8.78
CA ILE A 174 -24.75 -18.04 -7.86
C ILE A 174 -23.72 -19.17 -7.77
N SER A 175 -22.45 -18.86 -8.10
CA SER A 175 -21.31 -19.77 -7.95
C SER A 175 -20.52 -19.54 -6.67
N GLY A 176 -20.57 -18.34 -6.11
CA GLY A 176 -19.83 -17.99 -4.91
C GLY A 176 -20.13 -16.59 -4.43
N PHE A 177 -19.35 -16.15 -3.47
CA PHE A 177 -19.47 -14.80 -2.90
C PHE A 177 -18.09 -14.19 -2.69
N GLU A 178 -18.01 -12.88 -2.79
CA GLU A 178 -16.86 -12.11 -2.30
C GLU A 178 -17.16 -11.57 -0.91
N ALA A 179 -16.24 -11.79 0.03
CA ALA A 179 -16.31 -11.28 1.39
C ALA A 179 -15.65 -9.89 1.45
N LEU A 180 -16.45 -8.89 1.72
CA LEU A 180 -16.09 -7.49 1.72
C LEU A 180 -16.13 -6.93 3.14
N MET A 181 -14.97 -6.57 3.68
CA MET A 181 -14.86 -6.05 5.04
C MET A 181 -15.62 -4.73 5.19
N ARG A 182 -16.29 -4.56 6.33
CA ARG A 182 -16.98 -3.34 6.74
C ARG A 182 -16.62 -3.05 8.19
N TRP A 183 -16.64 -1.79 8.58
CA TRP A 183 -16.41 -1.40 9.95
C TRP A 183 -17.63 -0.63 10.52
N ASN A 184 -18.28 -1.22 11.50
CA ASN A 184 -19.35 -0.59 12.27
C ASN A 184 -18.76 0.37 13.29
N HIS A 185 -18.29 1.54 12.82
CA HIS A 185 -17.65 2.51 13.67
C HIS A 185 -18.67 3.18 14.61
N PRO A 186 -18.43 3.20 15.96
CA PRO A 186 -19.40 3.66 16.94
C PRO A 186 -19.87 5.11 16.78
N LYS A 187 -19.07 5.97 16.13
CA LYS A 187 -19.39 7.39 15.91
C LYS A 187 -19.69 7.74 14.46
N LYS A 188 -19.10 7.00 13.49
CA LYS A 188 -19.16 7.34 12.06
C LYS A 188 -20.13 6.45 11.27
N GLY A 189 -20.73 5.43 11.92
CA GLY A 189 -21.57 4.44 11.27
C GLY A 189 -20.77 3.43 10.45
N LEU A 190 -21.37 2.86 9.43
CA LEU A 190 -20.75 1.85 8.58
C LEU A 190 -19.67 2.48 7.68
N LEU A 191 -18.42 2.15 7.90
CA LEU A 191 -17.30 2.57 7.08
C LEU A 191 -16.97 1.53 6.00
N LEU A 192 -16.64 2.02 4.81
CA LEU A 192 -16.23 1.22 3.66
C LEU A 192 -14.71 0.98 3.66
N PRO A 193 -14.23 -0.09 3.02
CA PRO A 193 -12.82 -0.50 3.00
C PRO A 193 -11.85 0.61 2.60
N GLU A 194 -12.21 1.43 1.62
CA GLU A 194 -11.35 2.50 1.08
C GLU A 194 -10.90 3.49 2.16
N LEU A 195 -11.66 3.61 3.25
CA LEU A 195 -11.37 4.56 4.34
C LEU A 195 -10.40 4.01 5.38
N PHE A 196 -10.30 2.69 5.56
CA PHE A 196 -9.52 2.11 6.65
C PHE A 196 -8.49 1.05 6.20
N ILE A 197 -8.68 0.36 5.09
CA ILE A 197 -7.74 -0.64 4.59
C ILE A 197 -6.36 -0.05 4.32
N PRO A 198 -6.20 1.13 3.66
CA PRO A 198 -4.88 1.71 3.46
C PRO A 198 -4.13 1.96 4.77
N ILE A 199 -4.84 2.38 5.81
CA ILE A 199 -4.27 2.63 7.14
C ILE A 199 -3.91 1.31 7.84
N ALA A 200 -4.76 0.29 7.72
CA ALA A 200 -4.49 -1.04 8.24
C ALA A 200 -3.26 -1.68 7.57
N GLU A 201 -3.06 -1.48 6.27
CA GLU A 201 -1.87 -1.92 5.52
C GLU A 201 -0.62 -1.19 5.99
N GLU A 202 -0.65 0.15 6.09
CA GLU A 202 0.48 0.97 6.54
C GLU A 202 0.94 0.62 7.95
N THR A 203 0.02 0.22 8.83
CA THR A 203 0.28 -0.09 10.24
C THR A 203 0.49 -1.59 10.51
N GLY A 204 0.32 -2.44 9.50
CA GLY A 204 0.41 -3.90 9.63
C GLY A 204 -0.79 -4.56 10.32
N LEU A 205 -1.80 -3.79 10.76
CA LEU A 205 -3.03 -4.32 11.36
C LEU A 205 -3.86 -5.14 10.38
N ILE A 206 -3.63 -4.97 9.09
CA ILE A 206 -4.32 -5.72 8.04
C ILE A 206 -4.10 -7.23 8.18
N VAL A 207 -2.94 -7.68 8.65
CA VAL A 207 -2.64 -9.12 8.80
C VAL A 207 -3.57 -9.80 9.81
N GLU A 208 -3.88 -9.13 10.91
CA GLU A 208 -4.86 -9.63 11.88
C GLU A 208 -6.29 -9.56 11.33
N ALA A 209 -6.62 -8.47 10.63
CA ALA A 209 -7.92 -8.27 10.01
C ALA A 209 -8.19 -9.31 8.91
N SER A 210 -7.20 -9.65 8.08
CA SER A 210 -7.31 -10.66 7.02
C SER A 210 -7.53 -12.07 7.61
N LYS A 211 -6.84 -12.42 8.69
CA LYS A 211 -7.06 -13.69 9.39
C LYS A 211 -8.47 -13.79 9.94
N TRP A 212 -8.93 -12.73 10.63
CA TRP A 212 -10.30 -12.63 11.13
C TRP A 212 -11.31 -12.72 9.98
N ALA A 213 -11.09 -12.01 8.87
CA ALA A 213 -11.99 -12.05 7.72
C ALA A 213 -12.07 -13.44 7.09
N LEU A 214 -10.95 -14.17 7.01
CA LEU A 214 -10.94 -15.55 6.52
C LEU A 214 -11.74 -16.49 7.45
N GLU A 215 -11.56 -16.35 8.77
CA GLU A 215 -12.29 -17.18 9.76
C GLU A 215 -13.79 -16.96 9.65
N GLU A 216 -14.25 -15.69 9.67
CA GLU A 216 -15.66 -15.34 9.50
C GLU A 216 -16.21 -15.76 8.13
N SER A 217 -15.39 -15.65 7.06
CA SER A 217 -15.78 -16.10 5.72
C SER A 217 -16.02 -17.59 5.66
N CYS A 218 -15.20 -18.40 6.30
CA CYS A 218 -15.41 -19.85 6.39
C CYS A 218 -16.72 -20.19 7.13
N LEU A 219 -17.00 -19.51 8.23
CA LEU A 219 -18.23 -19.71 9.00
C LEU A 219 -19.46 -19.30 8.19
N ALA A 220 -19.39 -18.17 7.50
CA ALA A 220 -20.48 -17.67 6.66
C ALA A 220 -20.72 -18.59 5.46
N LEU A 221 -19.68 -19.08 4.81
CA LEU A 221 -19.81 -20.00 3.68
C LEU A 221 -20.60 -21.26 4.07
N LYS A 222 -20.30 -21.85 5.22
CA LYS A 222 -21.06 -23.01 5.71
C LYS A 222 -22.55 -22.71 5.90
N ARG A 223 -22.87 -21.53 6.45
CA ARG A 223 -24.28 -21.11 6.64
C ARG A 223 -24.96 -20.87 5.29
N LEU A 224 -24.28 -20.21 4.35
CA LEU A 224 -24.80 -19.94 3.01
C LEU A 224 -25.04 -21.23 2.23
N MET A 225 -24.10 -22.20 2.27
CA MET A 225 -24.27 -23.50 1.62
C MET A 225 -25.52 -24.25 2.14
N VAL A 226 -25.70 -24.29 3.45
CA VAL A 226 -26.89 -24.89 4.05
C VAL A 226 -28.16 -24.16 3.62
N ARG A 227 -28.16 -22.82 3.61
CA ARG A 227 -29.33 -21.99 3.28
C ARG A 227 -29.73 -22.08 1.81
N ILE A 228 -28.73 -22.10 0.91
CA ILE A 228 -28.94 -22.17 -0.54
C ILE A 228 -29.16 -23.62 -1.00
N GLY A 229 -28.71 -24.60 -0.23
CA GLY A 229 -28.80 -26.02 -0.56
C GLY A 229 -27.79 -26.44 -1.65
N HIS A 230 -26.62 -25.77 -1.69
CA HIS A 230 -25.56 -25.98 -2.69
C HIS A 230 -24.21 -26.15 -2.00
N ASP A 231 -23.52 -27.27 -2.26
CA ASP A 231 -22.27 -27.60 -1.58
C ASP A 231 -21.01 -27.14 -2.34
N ASP A 232 -21.16 -26.55 -3.52
CA ASP A 232 -20.06 -26.13 -4.40
C ASP A 232 -19.89 -24.59 -4.47
N LEU A 233 -20.50 -23.85 -3.53
CA LEU A 233 -20.29 -22.41 -3.45
C LEU A 233 -18.88 -22.10 -2.95
N PHE A 234 -18.23 -21.14 -3.61
CA PHE A 234 -16.92 -20.65 -3.13
C PHE A 234 -17.05 -19.32 -2.38
N MET A 235 -16.02 -18.98 -1.61
CA MET A 235 -15.86 -17.69 -0.94
C MET A 235 -14.53 -17.09 -1.31
N SER A 236 -14.56 -15.90 -1.89
CA SER A 236 -13.39 -15.09 -2.16
C SER A 236 -13.07 -14.18 -0.99
N VAL A 237 -11.79 -14.11 -0.61
CA VAL A 237 -11.28 -13.29 0.49
C VAL A 237 -10.06 -12.50 0.03
N ASN A 238 -10.07 -11.20 0.28
CA ASN A 238 -9.02 -10.27 -0.10
C ASN A 238 -7.80 -10.35 0.82
N PHE A 239 -6.59 -10.38 0.24
CA PHE A 239 -5.32 -10.34 0.93
C PHE A 239 -4.40 -9.28 0.31
N SER A 240 -3.58 -8.67 1.15
CA SER A 240 -2.71 -7.55 0.77
C SER A 240 -1.21 -7.88 0.90
N SER A 241 -0.35 -6.98 0.46
CA SER A 241 1.11 -7.18 0.51
C SER A 241 1.68 -7.50 1.90
N PRO A 242 1.23 -6.87 3.01
CA PRO A 242 1.69 -7.23 4.34
C PRO A 242 1.37 -8.66 4.77
N ASP A 243 0.26 -9.25 4.30
CA ASP A 243 -0.10 -10.63 4.61
C ASP A 243 0.96 -11.61 4.13
N PHE A 244 1.42 -11.43 2.88
CA PHE A 244 2.45 -12.28 2.27
C PHE A 244 3.87 -12.02 2.79
N ALA A 245 4.09 -10.91 3.47
CA ALA A 245 5.35 -10.62 4.15
C ALA A 245 5.46 -11.31 5.52
N ALA A 246 4.36 -11.79 6.08
CA ALA A 246 4.34 -12.50 7.36
C ALA A 246 4.84 -13.94 7.18
N GLU A 247 5.89 -14.33 7.91
CA GLU A 247 6.53 -15.66 7.81
C GLU A 247 5.57 -16.84 8.00
N SER A 248 4.49 -16.64 8.78
CA SER A 248 3.51 -17.70 9.09
C SER A 248 2.21 -17.58 8.29
N PHE A 249 2.19 -16.82 7.19
CA PHE A 249 0.95 -16.54 6.45
C PHE A 249 0.27 -17.84 5.97
N VAL A 250 0.99 -18.68 5.24
CA VAL A 250 0.43 -19.91 4.64
C VAL A 250 -0.06 -20.87 5.72
N ASP A 251 0.75 -21.05 6.77
CA ASP A 251 0.39 -21.93 7.89
C ASP A 251 -0.86 -21.44 8.62
N ALA A 252 -0.98 -20.12 8.84
CA ALA A 252 -2.14 -19.52 9.48
C ALA A 252 -3.42 -19.68 8.64
N VAL A 253 -3.32 -19.47 7.32
CA VAL A 253 -4.46 -19.65 6.39
C VAL A 253 -4.91 -21.12 6.39
N GLN A 254 -3.98 -22.07 6.28
CA GLN A 254 -4.28 -23.51 6.31
C GLN A 254 -4.90 -23.94 7.64
N ASP A 255 -4.38 -23.46 8.75
CA ASP A 255 -4.89 -23.77 10.10
C ASP A 255 -6.34 -23.26 10.28
N ILE A 256 -6.63 -22.02 9.86
CA ILE A 256 -7.99 -21.46 9.92
C ILE A 256 -8.96 -22.30 9.09
N ILE A 257 -8.63 -22.60 7.82
CA ILE A 257 -9.51 -23.36 6.94
C ILE A 257 -9.70 -24.77 7.49
N SER A 258 -8.64 -25.44 7.93
CA SER A 258 -8.72 -26.79 8.53
C SER A 258 -9.62 -26.83 9.77
N LYS A 259 -9.48 -25.86 10.68
CA LYS A 259 -10.32 -25.74 11.89
C LYS A 259 -11.78 -25.46 11.56
N SER A 260 -12.04 -24.72 10.50
CA SER A 260 -13.40 -24.42 10.07
C SER A 260 -14.13 -25.65 9.53
N GLY A 261 -13.40 -26.63 8.98
CA GLY A 261 -13.96 -27.80 8.29
C GLY A 261 -14.55 -27.48 6.92
N VAL A 262 -14.27 -26.31 6.34
CA VAL A 262 -14.58 -25.97 4.95
C VAL A 262 -13.58 -26.65 4.04
N ALA A 263 -14.04 -27.16 2.89
CA ALA A 263 -13.13 -27.72 1.90
C ALA A 263 -12.25 -26.61 1.29
N THR A 264 -10.92 -26.78 1.30
CA THR A 264 -9.95 -25.77 0.90
C THR A 264 -10.21 -25.23 -0.52
N LYS A 265 -10.68 -26.10 -1.43
CA LYS A 265 -11.02 -25.73 -2.82
C LYS A 265 -12.14 -24.69 -2.94
N LEU A 266 -12.92 -24.45 -1.87
CA LEU A 266 -14.02 -23.48 -1.84
C LEU A 266 -13.56 -22.11 -1.35
N ILE A 267 -12.30 -21.97 -0.96
CA ILE A 267 -11.71 -20.69 -0.56
C ILE A 267 -10.84 -20.16 -1.71
N HIS A 268 -11.17 -18.97 -2.18
CA HIS A 268 -10.42 -18.25 -3.19
C HIS A 268 -9.69 -17.08 -2.54
N LEU A 269 -8.39 -17.00 -2.77
CA LEU A 269 -7.57 -15.88 -2.31
C LEU A 269 -7.56 -14.81 -3.40
N GLU A 270 -8.00 -13.61 -3.06
CA GLU A 270 -7.95 -12.46 -3.96
C GLU A 270 -6.76 -11.58 -3.62
N ILE A 271 -6.00 -11.22 -4.65
CA ILE A 271 -4.80 -10.39 -4.57
C ILE A 271 -4.83 -9.34 -5.68
N THR A 272 -4.38 -8.15 -5.39
CA THR A 272 -4.26 -7.12 -6.41
C THR A 272 -3.06 -7.36 -7.33
N GLU A 273 -3.14 -6.91 -8.58
CA GLU A 273 -2.02 -6.91 -9.53
C GLU A 273 -0.76 -6.25 -8.94
N ARG A 274 -0.93 -5.20 -8.14
CA ARG A 274 0.16 -4.47 -7.49
C ARG A 274 1.00 -5.33 -6.54
N LEU A 275 0.40 -6.31 -5.86
CA LEU A 275 1.13 -7.24 -5.00
C LEU A 275 2.19 -8.02 -5.79
N LEU A 276 1.80 -8.56 -6.95
CA LEU A 276 2.68 -9.37 -7.80
C LEU A 276 3.89 -8.58 -8.29
N MET A 277 3.72 -7.27 -8.48
CA MET A 277 4.78 -6.36 -8.95
C MET A 277 5.74 -5.92 -7.84
N SER A 278 5.24 -5.79 -6.61
CA SER A 278 6.02 -5.23 -5.49
C SER A 278 6.97 -6.24 -4.84
N GLN A 279 6.56 -7.51 -4.74
CA GLN A 279 7.31 -8.58 -4.06
C GLN A 279 7.23 -9.92 -4.81
N PRO A 280 7.74 -10.01 -6.05
CA PRO A 280 7.49 -11.16 -6.92
C PRO A 280 8.04 -12.49 -6.38
N GLY A 281 9.12 -12.49 -5.60
CA GLY A 281 9.73 -13.69 -5.05
C GLY A 281 8.91 -14.35 -3.94
N ASN A 282 8.65 -13.60 -2.88
CA ASN A 282 7.94 -14.11 -1.68
C ASN A 282 6.47 -14.42 -1.98
N ALA A 283 5.80 -13.52 -2.72
CA ALA A 283 4.41 -13.72 -3.09
C ALA A 283 4.23 -14.99 -3.95
N ARG A 284 5.14 -15.24 -4.91
CA ARG A 284 5.08 -16.42 -5.77
C ARG A 284 5.13 -17.72 -4.99
N GLU A 285 6.05 -17.81 -4.02
CA GLU A 285 6.23 -19.04 -3.23
C GLU A 285 5.04 -19.29 -2.31
N ALA A 286 4.55 -18.26 -1.62
CA ALA A 286 3.37 -18.34 -0.77
C ALA A 286 2.11 -18.72 -1.58
N LEU A 287 1.86 -18.09 -2.73
CA LEU A 287 0.73 -18.42 -3.60
C LEU A 287 0.82 -19.85 -4.14
N LYS A 288 2.02 -20.31 -4.47
CA LYS A 288 2.23 -21.71 -4.88
C LYS A 288 1.85 -22.68 -3.77
N MET A 289 2.27 -22.42 -2.53
CA MET A 289 1.92 -23.25 -1.38
C MET A 289 0.40 -23.23 -1.10
N CYS A 290 -0.25 -22.06 -1.21
CA CYS A 290 -1.71 -21.98 -1.09
C CYS A 290 -2.44 -22.81 -2.15
N ARG A 291 -1.99 -22.75 -3.41
CA ARG A 291 -2.57 -23.55 -4.49
C ARG A 291 -2.32 -25.04 -4.32
N GLU A 292 -1.11 -25.44 -3.88
CA GLU A 292 -0.79 -26.84 -3.56
C GLU A 292 -1.66 -27.38 -2.41
N ALA A 293 -2.08 -26.51 -1.49
CA ALA A 293 -3.06 -26.83 -0.45
C ALA A 293 -4.51 -26.92 -0.97
N GLY A 294 -4.75 -26.61 -2.24
CA GLY A 294 -6.05 -26.73 -2.92
C GLY A 294 -6.87 -25.44 -2.99
N MET A 295 -6.34 -24.30 -2.56
CA MET A 295 -7.01 -23.01 -2.72
C MET A 295 -6.92 -22.50 -4.16
N SER A 296 -7.90 -21.70 -4.60
CA SER A 296 -7.84 -20.96 -5.87
C SER A 296 -7.28 -19.56 -5.66
N ILE A 297 -6.57 -19.04 -6.65
CA ILE A 297 -5.97 -17.70 -6.61
C ILE A 297 -6.61 -16.82 -7.68
N SER A 298 -7.12 -15.66 -7.28
CA SER A 298 -7.73 -14.65 -8.15
C SER A 298 -6.89 -13.38 -8.16
N ILE A 299 -6.66 -12.80 -9.33
CA ILE A 299 -6.11 -11.44 -9.45
C ILE A 299 -7.25 -10.46 -9.56
N ASP A 300 -7.24 -9.48 -8.67
CA ASP A 300 -8.18 -8.38 -8.61
C ASP A 300 -7.67 -7.12 -9.32
N ASP A 301 -8.59 -6.22 -9.73
CA ASP A 301 -8.31 -4.95 -10.41
C ASP A 301 -7.45 -5.09 -11.68
N PHE A 302 -7.57 -6.23 -12.40
CA PHE A 302 -6.71 -6.51 -13.55
C PHE A 302 -6.91 -5.52 -14.69
N GLY A 303 -5.78 -4.93 -15.16
CA GLY A 303 -5.73 -3.96 -16.24
C GLY A 303 -5.61 -2.49 -15.79
N THR A 304 -5.74 -2.19 -14.51
CA THR A 304 -5.60 -0.81 -13.99
C THR A 304 -4.13 -0.43 -13.74
N GLY A 305 -3.22 -1.41 -13.71
CA GLY A 305 -1.80 -1.25 -13.44
C GLY A 305 -0.91 -1.33 -14.69
N TYR A 306 0.40 -1.28 -14.47
CA TYR A 306 1.40 -1.54 -15.52
C TYR A 306 1.51 -3.05 -15.76
N SER A 307 0.49 -3.65 -16.37
CA SER A 307 0.44 -5.09 -16.66
C SER A 307 1.59 -5.51 -17.56
N SER A 308 2.65 -6.02 -16.97
CA SER A 308 3.57 -6.83 -17.76
C SER A 308 3.02 -8.25 -17.84
N LEU A 309 2.34 -8.58 -18.93
CA LEU A 309 1.82 -9.94 -19.22
C LEU A 309 2.86 -11.05 -19.00
N SER A 310 4.16 -10.69 -19.00
CA SER A 310 5.26 -11.60 -18.74
C SER A 310 5.26 -12.18 -17.32
N TYR A 311 4.62 -11.51 -16.35
CA TYR A 311 4.58 -12.02 -14.97
C TYR A 311 3.44 -13.01 -14.72
N LEU A 312 2.27 -12.83 -15.35
CA LEU A 312 1.12 -13.71 -15.17
C LEU A 312 1.46 -15.20 -15.34
N HIS A 313 2.23 -15.51 -16.37
CA HIS A 313 2.67 -16.88 -16.67
C HIS A 313 3.54 -17.50 -15.57
N HIS A 314 4.13 -16.71 -14.67
CA HIS A 314 4.99 -17.20 -13.59
C HIS A 314 4.27 -17.43 -12.26
N PHE A 315 3.01 -16.97 -12.15
CA PHE A 315 2.22 -17.11 -10.93
C PHE A 315 1.12 -18.16 -11.08
N PRO A 316 0.79 -18.87 -10.00
CA PRO A 316 -0.22 -19.92 -10.02
C PRO A 316 -1.63 -19.35 -9.94
N ILE A 317 -2.07 -18.61 -10.95
CA ILE A 317 -3.35 -17.89 -10.98
C ILE A 317 -4.44 -18.77 -11.62
N ASP A 318 -5.63 -18.76 -11.04
CA ASP A 318 -6.80 -19.53 -11.52
C ASP A 318 -7.90 -18.62 -12.09
N THR A 319 -7.93 -17.34 -11.68
CA THR A 319 -9.02 -16.40 -12.07
C THR A 319 -8.47 -14.99 -12.29
N LEU A 320 -8.97 -14.31 -13.34
CA LEU A 320 -8.75 -12.88 -13.59
C LEU A 320 -10.07 -12.14 -13.35
N LYS A 321 -10.06 -11.12 -12.45
CA LYS A 321 -11.18 -10.21 -12.24
C LYS A 321 -10.97 -8.96 -13.09
N ILE A 322 -11.94 -8.63 -13.93
CA ILE A 322 -11.91 -7.48 -14.85
C ILE A 322 -12.48 -6.29 -14.09
N ASP A 323 -11.65 -5.27 -13.88
CA ASP A 323 -12.02 -4.09 -13.11
C ASP A 323 -13.25 -3.38 -13.67
N ARG A 324 -14.09 -2.87 -12.76
CA ARG A 324 -15.34 -2.19 -13.06
C ARG A 324 -15.20 -1.00 -14.01
N THR A 325 -14.04 -0.31 -13.99
CA THR A 325 -13.82 0.87 -14.86
C THR A 325 -13.88 0.53 -16.33
N PHE A 326 -13.53 -0.70 -16.70
CA PHE A 326 -13.63 -1.16 -18.08
C PHE A 326 -15.04 -1.72 -18.39
N VAL A 327 -15.66 -2.37 -17.42
CA VAL A 327 -16.99 -2.97 -17.57
C VAL A 327 -18.07 -1.90 -17.72
N SER A 328 -18.04 -0.85 -16.89
CA SER A 328 -19.03 0.23 -16.90
C SER A 328 -19.10 1.00 -18.23
N ASP A 329 -17.96 1.12 -18.92
CA ASP A 329 -17.87 1.91 -20.15
C ASP A 329 -17.96 1.08 -21.42
N MET A 330 -17.89 -0.26 -21.34
CA MET A 330 -17.71 -1.13 -22.52
C MET A 330 -18.88 -1.10 -23.53
N THR A 331 -20.08 -0.71 -23.09
CA THR A 331 -21.25 -0.59 -23.97
C THR A 331 -21.25 0.69 -24.81
N GLU A 332 -20.50 1.71 -24.40
CA GLU A 332 -20.46 3.03 -25.02
C GLU A 332 -19.08 3.39 -25.58
N ASN A 333 -18.01 2.68 -25.14
CA ASN A 333 -16.62 2.96 -25.48
C ASN A 333 -15.95 1.74 -26.14
N GLU A 334 -15.63 1.86 -27.44
CA GLU A 334 -14.98 0.80 -28.21
C GLU A 334 -13.62 0.38 -27.63
N SER A 335 -12.87 1.30 -27.02
CA SER A 335 -11.57 0.99 -26.40
C SER A 335 -11.74 0.14 -25.15
N SER A 336 -12.72 0.45 -24.31
CA SER A 336 -13.05 -0.34 -23.12
C SER A 336 -13.55 -1.73 -23.53
N LEU A 337 -14.40 -1.81 -24.54
CA LEU A 337 -14.87 -3.08 -25.09
C LEU A 337 -13.71 -3.93 -25.64
N ALA A 338 -12.78 -3.33 -26.38
CA ALA A 338 -11.62 -4.02 -26.92
C ALA A 338 -10.71 -4.57 -25.82
N LEU A 339 -10.57 -3.80 -24.71
CA LEU A 339 -9.79 -4.23 -23.56
C LEU A 339 -10.46 -5.40 -22.84
N VAL A 340 -11.76 -5.31 -22.54
CA VAL A 340 -12.53 -6.40 -21.91
C VAL A 340 -12.43 -7.69 -22.75
N LYS A 341 -12.63 -7.60 -24.07
CA LYS A 341 -12.43 -8.73 -25.00
C LYS A 341 -11.02 -9.32 -24.89
N SER A 342 -10.01 -8.47 -24.82
CA SER A 342 -8.60 -8.90 -24.73
C SER A 342 -8.31 -9.62 -23.43
N ILE A 343 -8.87 -9.14 -22.30
CA ILE A 343 -8.70 -9.78 -20.98
C ILE A 343 -9.41 -11.14 -20.94
N ILE A 344 -10.64 -11.24 -21.43
CA ILE A 344 -11.37 -12.51 -21.52
C ILE A 344 -10.60 -13.52 -22.39
N ALA A 345 -10.10 -13.09 -23.55
CA ALA A 345 -9.30 -13.94 -24.43
C ALA A 345 -7.98 -14.37 -23.76
N LEU A 346 -7.32 -13.49 -23.01
CA LEU A 346 -6.13 -13.80 -22.23
C LEU A 346 -6.42 -14.86 -21.18
N ALA A 347 -7.46 -14.67 -20.37
CA ALA A 347 -7.86 -15.64 -19.33
C ALA A 347 -8.09 -17.02 -19.97
N LYS A 348 -8.85 -17.08 -21.05
CA LYS A 348 -9.13 -18.32 -21.77
C LYS A 348 -7.86 -19.00 -22.31
N ASN A 349 -6.95 -18.24 -22.93
CA ASN A 349 -5.69 -18.77 -23.48
C ASN A 349 -4.77 -19.31 -22.38
N MET A 350 -4.81 -18.72 -21.19
CA MET A 350 -4.05 -19.14 -20.01
C MET A 350 -4.78 -20.20 -19.17
N LYS A 351 -5.95 -20.67 -19.58
CA LYS A 351 -6.82 -21.60 -18.86
C LYS A 351 -7.23 -21.09 -17.48
N MET A 352 -7.40 -19.79 -17.36
CA MET A 352 -7.95 -19.12 -16.18
C MET A 352 -9.42 -18.83 -16.41
N ARG A 353 -10.19 -18.70 -15.35
CA ARG A 353 -11.57 -18.16 -15.39
C ARG A 353 -11.52 -16.64 -15.41
N SER A 354 -12.57 -16.04 -15.93
CA SER A 354 -12.79 -14.59 -15.93
C SER A 354 -13.99 -14.22 -15.07
N ILE A 355 -13.86 -13.16 -14.27
CA ILE A 355 -14.96 -12.54 -13.50
C ILE A 355 -15.01 -11.07 -13.90
N ALA A 356 -16.16 -10.58 -14.36
CA ALA A 356 -16.36 -9.16 -14.61
C ALA A 356 -16.97 -8.48 -13.38
N GLU A 357 -16.39 -7.33 -13.00
CA GLU A 357 -16.83 -6.59 -11.82
C GLU A 357 -17.65 -5.35 -12.17
N GLY A 358 -18.45 -4.91 -11.20
CA GLY A 358 -19.20 -3.67 -11.31
C GLY A 358 -20.30 -3.67 -12.36
N VAL A 359 -20.86 -4.83 -12.69
CA VAL A 359 -21.99 -4.94 -13.61
C VAL A 359 -23.23 -4.29 -12.97
N GLU A 360 -23.74 -3.23 -13.62
CA GLU A 360 -24.89 -2.46 -13.10
C GLU A 360 -26.13 -2.58 -14.01
N ARG A 361 -25.94 -2.99 -15.25
CA ARG A 361 -27.02 -3.07 -16.26
C ARG A 361 -27.07 -4.45 -16.90
N ILE A 362 -28.29 -4.83 -17.36
CA ILE A 362 -28.53 -6.10 -18.05
C ILE A 362 -27.74 -6.19 -19.36
N GLU A 363 -27.60 -5.08 -20.10
CA GLU A 363 -26.89 -5.02 -21.37
C GLU A 363 -25.39 -5.35 -21.19
N GLU A 364 -24.82 -4.98 -20.06
CA GLU A 364 -23.44 -5.34 -19.69
C GLU A 364 -23.31 -6.84 -19.43
N ALA A 365 -24.25 -7.41 -18.67
CA ALA A 365 -24.26 -8.85 -18.36
C ALA A 365 -24.43 -9.70 -19.63
N GLU A 366 -25.36 -9.32 -20.53
CA GLU A 366 -25.59 -10.01 -21.81
C GLU A 366 -24.37 -9.93 -22.70
N LEU A 367 -23.76 -8.75 -22.84
CA LEU A 367 -22.56 -8.57 -23.65
C LEU A 367 -21.38 -9.38 -23.10
N LEU A 368 -21.17 -9.42 -21.78
CA LEU A 368 -20.14 -10.25 -21.14
C LEU A 368 -20.35 -11.74 -21.41
N ALA A 369 -21.59 -12.23 -21.33
CA ALA A 369 -21.92 -13.60 -21.66
C ALA A 369 -21.64 -13.92 -23.14
N GLU A 370 -22.00 -13.01 -24.08
CA GLU A 370 -21.69 -13.16 -25.52
C GLU A 370 -20.18 -13.19 -25.79
N LEU A 371 -19.40 -12.42 -25.03
CA LEU A 371 -17.92 -12.40 -25.11
C LEU A 371 -17.28 -13.64 -24.50
N GLY A 372 -18.05 -14.49 -23.81
CA GLY A 372 -17.61 -15.71 -23.16
C GLY A 372 -16.88 -15.47 -21.85
N CYS A 373 -17.25 -14.42 -21.11
CA CYS A 373 -16.89 -14.25 -19.72
C CYS A 373 -17.55 -15.33 -18.86
N ASP A 374 -16.82 -15.93 -17.92
CA ASP A 374 -17.33 -17.06 -17.16
C ASP A 374 -18.31 -16.61 -16.06
N MET A 375 -17.96 -15.57 -15.32
CA MET A 375 -18.72 -15.10 -14.17
C MET A 375 -18.77 -13.56 -14.13
N ALA A 376 -19.72 -13.04 -13.35
CA ALA A 376 -19.85 -11.61 -13.13
C ALA A 376 -20.35 -11.30 -11.72
N GLN A 377 -20.00 -10.11 -11.22
CA GLN A 377 -20.56 -9.52 -10.02
C GLN A 377 -20.84 -8.03 -10.22
N GLY A 378 -21.83 -7.52 -9.50
CA GLY A 378 -22.17 -6.10 -9.55
C GLY A 378 -23.57 -5.83 -9.00
N TYR A 379 -23.94 -4.57 -8.97
CA TYR A 379 -25.21 -4.12 -8.39
C TYR A 379 -26.43 -4.55 -9.21
N TYR A 380 -26.22 -4.93 -10.47
CA TYR A 380 -27.28 -5.56 -11.27
C TYR A 380 -27.75 -6.87 -10.64
N PHE A 381 -26.86 -7.69 -10.10
CA PHE A 381 -27.22 -8.94 -9.44
C PHE A 381 -27.62 -8.70 -7.97
N ALA A 382 -26.72 -8.13 -7.19
CA ALA A 382 -26.99 -7.71 -5.81
C ALA A 382 -25.90 -6.76 -5.28
N LYS A 383 -26.27 -5.90 -4.34
CA LYS A 383 -25.31 -5.15 -3.54
C LYS A 383 -24.70 -6.04 -2.46
N PRO A 384 -23.48 -5.76 -1.97
CA PRO A 384 -22.92 -6.42 -0.80
C PRO A 384 -23.87 -6.30 0.40
N ALA A 385 -24.21 -7.42 1.00
CA ALA A 385 -25.14 -7.49 2.15
C ALA A 385 -24.61 -8.43 3.24
N PRO A 386 -25.07 -8.29 4.50
CA PRO A 386 -24.83 -9.30 5.53
C PRO A 386 -25.34 -10.68 5.08
N HIS A 387 -24.83 -11.75 5.70
CA HIS A 387 -25.20 -13.14 5.36
C HIS A 387 -26.59 -13.58 5.86
N GLU A 388 -27.32 -12.70 6.57
CA GLU A 388 -28.65 -12.97 7.13
C GLU A 388 -29.81 -12.91 6.13
#